data_a58947967c935621f1b8990c8b07c03d
#
_entry.id   a58947967c935621f1b8990c8b07c03d
#
_cell.length_a   1.000
_cell.length_b   1.000
_cell.length_c   1.000
_cell.angle_alpha   90.00
_cell.angle_beta   90.00
_cell.angle_gamma   90.00
#
_symmetry.space_group_name_H-M   'P 1'
#
loop_
_entity.id
_entity.type
_entity.pdbx_description
1 polymer ?
#
loop_
_entity_poly.entity_id
_entity_poly.type
_entity_poly.pdbx_seq_one_letter_code
_entity_poly.pdbx_strand_id
1 'polypeptide(L)'
;MTFMRNALALLLLTMSACTETAPRPGDISSSAPSAATRAADSLALLRLHARGREAHLAKRADWLVEGQADSLISVSRGGVSVNPRERVRADFQPYLDASTFQAWDDIVPPRIRISADGQMAYVVVQKRVHLTAPDSTGVVQAERTRFAWLSVFEKQGGEWRMTAIASTDRPDTP
;
A
#
# COMPACT_ATOMS: atom_id res chain seq x y z
N MET A 1 9.77 96.77 -18.71
CA MET A 1 8.66 95.94 -19.22
C MET A 1 9.24 94.58 -19.58
N THR A 2 9.18 93.60 -18.70
CA THR A 2 9.69 92.19 -18.99
C THR A 2 8.86 91.25 -18.19
N PHE A 3 8.12 90.42 -18.89
CA PHE A 3 7.22 89.39 -18.33
C PHE A 3 8.00 88.14 -17.87
N MET A 4 7.89 87.82 -16.60
CA MET A 4 8.34 86.54 -16.04
C MET A 4 7.25 85.49 -16.23
N ARG A 5 7.56 84.36 -16.95
CA ARG A 5 6.69 83.18 -17.07
C ARG A 5 7.19 82.10 -16.15
N ASN A 6 6.45 81.87 -15.10
CA ASN A 6 6.66 80.73 -14.22
C ASN A 6 6.21 79.42 -14.91
N ALA A 7 7.13 78.45 -15.06
CA ALA A 7 6.83 77.13 -15.48
C ALA A 7 6.64 76.24 -14.24
N LEU A 8 5.44 75.79 -14.01
CA LEU A 8 5.08 74.82 -12.92
C LEU A 8 5.29 73.40 -13.45
N ALA A 9 6.32 72.74 -12.98
CA ALA A 9 6.56 71.34 -13.30
C ALA A 9 5.67 70.48 -12.43
N LEU A 10 4.72 69.78 -13.04
CA LEU A 10 3.83 68.79 -12.36
C LEU A 10 4.51 67.44 -12.33
N LEU A 11 4.97 66.99 -11.14
CA LEU A 11 5.58 65.70 -10.90
C LEU A 11 4.46 64.67 -10.73
N LEU A 12 4.22 63.82 -11.74
CA LEU A 12 3.31 62.66 -11.65
C LEU A 12 4.02 61.52 -10.95
N LEU A 13 3.69 61.26 -9.67
CA LEU A 13 4.04 60.02 -8.98
C LEU A 13 3.11 58.92 -9.49
N THR A 14 3.64 57.95 -10.27
CA THR A 14 2.96 56.69 -10.58
C THR A 14 3.15 55.74 -9.43
N MET A 15 2.14 55.55 -8.60
CA MET A 15 2.08 54.45 -7.64
C MET A 15 1.79 53.15 -8.38
N SER A 16 2.82 52.30 -8.57
CA SER A 16 2.64 50.90 -8.97
C SER A 16 2.05 50.13 -7.79
N ALA A 17 0.75 49.90 -7.82
CA ALA A 17 0.11 48.97 -6.88
C ALA A 17 0.48 47.56 -7.29
N CYS A 18 1.42 46.93 -6.55
CA CYS A 18 1.58 45.47 -6.55
C CYS A 18 0.31 44.87 -5.96
N THR A 19 -0.58 44.38 -6.80
CA THR A 19 -1.69 43.53 -6.37
C THR A 19 -1.09 42.16 -5.98
N GLU A 20 -0.81 42.01 -4.70
CA GLU A 20 -0.51 40.73 -4.09
C GLU A 20 -1.79 39.89 -4.15
N THR A 21 -1.86 38.98 -5.13
CA THR A 21 -2.98 38.04 -5.27
C THR A 21 -2.92 37.09 -4.07
N ALA A 22 -3.84 37.25 -3.13
CA ALA A 22 -4.00 36.33 -2.01
C ALA A 22 -4.18 34.92 -2.54
N PRO A 23 -3.51 33.89 -1.97
CA PRO A 23 -3.67 32.49 -2.38
C PRO A 23 -5.13 32.09 -2.22
N ARG A 24 -5.71 31.51 -3.28
CA ARG A 24 -7.07 30.95 -3.24
C ARG A 24 -7.14 29.85 -2.20
N PRO A 25 -8.17 29.80 -1.31
CA PRO A 25 -8.42 28.66 -0.45
C PRO A 25 -8.78 27.46 -1.34
N GLY A 26 -7.84 26.52 -1.54
CA GLY A 26 -8.04 25.34 -2.38
C GLY A 26 -6.78 24.80 -3.05
N ASP A 27 -5.71 25.56 -3.19
CA ASP A 27 -4.43 25.07 -3.68
C ASP A 27 -3.66 24.32 -2.56
N ILE A 28 -4.21 23.17 -2.14
CA ILE A 28 -3.37 22.15 -1.50
C ILE A 28 -2.57 21.54 -2.65
N SER A 29 -1.46 22.16 -3.03
CA SER A 29 -0.43 21.54 -3.86
C SER A 29 0.12 20.37 -3.07
N SER A 30 -0.49 19.21 -3.23
CA SER A 30 0.12 17.94 -2.83
C SER A 30 1.36 17.76 -3.70
N SER A 31 2.49 18.28 -3.24
CA SER A 31 3.76 18.07 -3.92
C SER A 31 4.05 16.57 -3.94
N ALA A 32 4.41 16.04 -5.12
CA ALA A 32 4.78 14.63 -5.25
C ALA A 32 5.89 14.27 -4.24
N PRO A 33 5.81 13.09 -3.61
CA PRO A 33 6.80 12.66 -2.63
C PRO A 33 8.20 12.62 -3.22
N SER A 34 9.18 12.99 -2.42
CA SER A 34 10.60 12.97 -2.80
C SER A 34 11.07 11.55 -3.15
N ALA A 35 12.20 11.42 -3.86
CA ALA A 35 12.80 10.13 -4.14
C ALA A 35 13.15 9.36 -2.84
N ALA A 36 13.61 10.06 -1.80
CA ALA A 36 13.89 9.47 -0.50
C ALA A 36 12.62 8.93 0.18
N THR A 37 11.51 9.68 0.13
CA THR A 37 10.20 9.23 0.64
C THR A 37 9.73 7.98 -0.11
N ARG A 38 9.82 7.95 -1.44
CA ARG A 38 9.43 6.77 -2.23
C ARG A 38 10.29 5.55 -1.92
N ALA A 39 11.58 5.72 -1.68
CA ALA A 39 12.46 4.63 -1.27
C ALA A 39 12.09 4.09 0.11
N ALA A 40 11.78 4.97 1.07
CA ALA A 40 11.32 4.58 2.40
C ALA A 40 9.96 3.84 2.35
N ASP A 41 9.03 4.31 1.53
CA ASP A 41 7.74 3.67 1.30
C ASP A 41 7.88 2.27 0.69
N SER A 42 8.75 2.13 -0.32
CA SER A 42 9.04 0.82 -0.93
C SER A 42 9.60 -0.16 0.09
N LEU A 43 10.52 0.30 0.95
CA LEU A 43 11.08 -0.53 2.02
C LEU A 43 10.03 -0.91 3.07
N ALA A 44 9.12 0.00 3.43
CA ALA A 44 8.02 -0.29 4.35
C ALA A 44 7.09 -1.38 3.79
N LEU A 45 6.71 -1.30 2.50
CA LEU A 45 5.90 -2.31 1.82
C LEU A 45 6.61 -3.68 1.75
N LEU A 46 7.92 -3.70 1.51
CA LEU A 46 8.71 -4.94 1.55
C LEU A 46 8.75 -5.56 2.96
N ARG A 47 8.82 -4.75 4.01
CA ARG A 47 8.75 -5.25 5.39
C ARG A 47 7.40 -5.87 5.71
N LEU A 48 6.29 -5.25 5.29
CA LEU A 48 4.95 -5.83 5.44
C LEU A 48 4.84 -7.17 4.69
N HIS A 49 5.39 -7.25 3.48
CA HIS A 49 5.44 -8.50 2.72
C HIS A 49 6.26 -9.59 3.45
N ALA A 50 7.45 -9.26 3.96
CA ALA A 50 8.29 -10.17 4.73
C ALA A 50 7.59 -10.65 6.02
N ARG A 51 6.88 -9.73 6.70
CA ARG A 51 6.10 -10.05 7.89
C ARG A 51 5.02 -11.09 7.62
N GLY A 52 4.38 -11.05 6.44
CA GLY A 52 3.44 -12.09 6.02
C GLY A 52 4.09 -13.48 5.95
N ARG A 53 5.33 -13.60 5.45
CA ARG A 53 6.09 -14.86 5.47
C ARG A 53 6.38 -15.34 6.90
N GLU A 54 6.89 -14.46 7.74
CA GLU A 54 7.17 -14.76 9.14
C GLU A 54 5.92 -15.25 9.88
N ALA A 55 4.77 -14.59 9.65
CA ALA A 55 3.49 -14.96 10.25
C ALA A 55 3.08 -16.40 9.92
N HIS A 56 3.24 -16.83 8.67
CA HIS A 56 2.94 -18.20 8.26
C HIS A 56 3.89 -19.21 8.93
N LEU A 57 5.20 -18.99 8.90
CA LEU A 57 6.19 -19.88 9.47
C LEU A 57 6.11 -19.95 10.99
N ALA A 58 5.76 -18.84 11.66
CA ALA A 58 5.58 -18.77 13.10
C ALA A 58 4.15 -19.14 13.57
N LYS A 59 3.23 -19.41 12.62
CA LYS A 59 1.82 -19.73 12.89
C LYS A 59 1.10 -18.62 13.68
N ARG A 60 1.32 -17.35 13.31
CA ARG A 60 0.85 -16.16 14.02
C ARG A 60 -0.10 -15.33 13.14
N ALA A 61 -1.40 -15.59 13.25
CA ALA A 61 -2.41 -14.83 12.51
C ALA A 61 -2.49 -13.36 12.94
N ASP A 62 -2.17 -13.03 14.18
CA ASP A 62 -2.05 -11.65 14.66
C ASP A 62 -0.97 -10.88 13.88
N TRP A 63 0.16 -11.50 13.56
CA TRP A 63 1.20 -10.89 12.73
C TRP A 63 0.78 -10.73 11.28
N LEU A 64 -0.03 -11.66 10.77
CA LEU A 64 -0.54 -11.61 9.41
C LEU A 64 -1.42 -10.37 9.18
N VAL A 65 -2.19 -9.97 10.19
CA VAL A 65 -3.14 -8.86 10.07
C VAL A 65 -2.62 -7.50 10.57
N GLU A 66 -1.40 -7.42 11.11
CA GLU A 66 -0.79 -6.16 11.58
C GLU A 66 -0.81 -5.05 10.52
N GLY A 67 -0.51 -5.40 9.28
CA GLY A 67 -0.46 -4.48 8.13
C GLY A 67 -1.79 -4.28 7.42
N GLN A 68 -2.90 -4.84 7.92
CA GLN A 68 -4.21 -4.68 7.29
C GLN A 68 -4.95 -3.44 7.79
N ALA A 69 -5.81 -2.88 6.96
CA ALA A 69 -6.83 -1.92 7.35
C ALA A 69 -7.88 -2.58 8.25
N ASP A 70 -8.83 -1.83 8.80
CA ASP A 70 -9.89 -2.38 9.67
C ASP A 70 -10.79 -3.39 8.95
N SER A 71 -10.88 -3.29 7.62
CA SER A 71 -11.50 -4.29 6.76
C SER A 71 -10.64 -4.56 5.53
N LEU A 72 -10.71 -5.79 5.01
CA LEU A 72 -10.00 -6.24 3.83
C LEU A 72 -10.98 -6.70 2.76
N ILE A 73 -10.85 -6.16 1.55
CA ILE A 73 -11.54 -6.68 0.36
C ILE A 73 -10.70 -7.85 -0.17
N SER A 74 -11.30 -9.03 -0.27
CA SER A 74 -10.64 -10.21 -0.84
C SER A 74 -11.36 -10.66 -2.11
N VAL A 75 -10.59 -10.90 -3.17
CA VAL A 75 -11.06 -11.42 -4.46
C VAL A 75 -10.34 -12.72 -4.74
N SER A 76 -11.06 -13.83 -4.81
CA SER A 76 -10.50 -15.13 -5.15
C SER A 76 -11.58 -16.09 -5.66
N ARG A 77 -11.21 -17.02 -6.51
CA ARG A 77 -12.09 -18.10 -6.98
C ARG A 77 -13.46 -17.61 -7.51
N GLY A 78 -13.47 -16.43 -8.16
CA GLY A 78 -14.69 -15.82 -8.70
C GLY A 78 -15.59 -15.11 -7.65
N GLY A 79 -15.21 -15.09 -6.38
CA GLY A 79 -15.92 -14.43 -5.29
C GLY A 79 -15.25 -13.14 -4.82
N VAL A 80 -16.06 -12.26 -4.23
CA VAL A 80 -15.62 -11.04 -3.55
C VAL A 80 -16.18 -11.05 -2.14
N SER A 81 -15.34 -10.77 -1.16
CA SER A 81 -15.74 -10.62 0.24
C SER A 81 -15.10 -9.40 0.87
N VAL A 82 -15.76 -8.82 1.88
CA VAL A 82 -15.22 -7.75 2.73
C VAL A 82 -15.24 -8.27 4.16
N ASN A 83 -14.07 -8.43 4.75
CA ASN A 83 -13.94 -9.04 6.06
C ASN A 83 -13.28 -8.07 7.04
N PRO A 84 -13.85 -7.86 8.23
CA PRO A 84 -13.17 -7.17 9.32
C PRO A 84 -11.84 -7.85 9.65
N ARG A 85 -10.82 -7.08 10.03
CA ARG A 85 -9.49 -7.56 10.40
C ARG A 85 -9.54 -8.72 11.41
N GLU A 86 -10.37 -8.59 12.44
CA GLU A 86 -10.51 -9.62 13.46
C GLU A 86 -11.11 -10.92 12.92
N ARG A 87 -11.99 -10.83 11.92
CA ARG A 87 -12.53 -12.01 11.25
C ARG A 87 -11.45 -12.71 10.44
N VAL A 88 -10.63 -11.95 9.70
CA VAL A 88 -9.48 -12.50 8.97
C VAL A 88 -8.53 -13.23 9.93
N ARG A 89 -8.20 -12.61 11.07
CA ARG A 89 -7.35 -13.23 12.10
C ARG A 89 -7.97 -14.53 12.63
N ALA A 90 -9.25 -14.52 12.96
CA ALA A 90 -9.94 -15.67 13.52
C ALA A 90 -10.03 -16.85 12.53
N ASP A 91 -10.24 -16.56 11.24
CA ASP A 91 -10.32 -17.59 10.19
C ASP A 91 -8.94 -18.16 9.82
N PHE A 92 -7.88 -17.36 9.89
CA PHE A 92 -6.52 -17.81 9.55
C PHE A 92 -5.83 -18.60 10.66
N GLN A 93 -6.10 -18.31 11.93
CA GLN A 93 -5.39 -19.00 13.03
C GLN A 93 -5.55 -20.52 13.00
N PRO A 94 -6.76 -21.09 12.84
CA PRO A 94 -6.93 -22.55 12.76
C PRO A 94 -6.19 -23.17 11.55
N TYR A 95 -6.16 -22.48 10.41
CA TYR A 95 -5.42 -22.92 9.24
C TYR A 95 -3.90 -22.96 9.52
N LEU A 96 -3.36 -21.91 10.13
CA LEU A 96 -1.94 -21.83 10.49
C LEU A 96 -1.57 -22.91 11.51
N ASP A 97 -2.42 -23.16 12.52
CA ASP A 97 -2.19 -24.17 13.55
C ASP A 97 -2.15 -25.58 12.96
N ALA A 98 -3.05 -25.88 12.03
CA ALA A 98 -3.16 -27.17 11.37
C ALA A 98 -2.04 -27.42 10.33
N SER A 99 -1.45 -26.35 9.76
CA SER A 99 -0.46 -26.43 8.69
C SER A 99 0.97 -26.53 9.22
N THR A 100 1.82 -27.33 8.56
CA THR A 100 3.27 -27.29 8.74
C THR A 100 3.91 -26.84 7.44
N PHE A 101 4.43 -25.61 7.42
CA PHE A 101 5.05 -25.00 6.25
C PHE A 101 6.49 -25.46 6.10
N GLN A 102 6.83 -26.07 4.94
CA GLN A 102 8.19 -26.39 4.52
C GLN A 102 8.77 -25.28 3.64
N ALA A 103 7.92 -24.58 2.87
CA ALA A 103 8.30 -23.44 2.05
C ALA A 103 7.17 -22.40 1.98
N TRP A 104 7.55 -21.14 2.06
CA TRP A 104 6.72 -19.96 1.80
C TRP A 104 7.60 -18.93 1.13
N ASP A 105 8.00 -19.18 -0.13
CA ASP A 105 9.09 -18.47 -0.76
C ASP A 105 8.64 -17.71 -2.01
N ASP A 106 9.20 -16.53 -2.19
CA ASP A 106 9.00 -15.77 -3.43
C ASP A 106 9.69 -16.49 -4.59
N ILE A 107 8.97 -16.68 -5.70
CA ILE A 107 9.53 -17.25 -6.94
C ILE A 107 10.37 -16.18 -7.65
N VAL A 108 9.91 -14.95 -7.58
CA VAL A 108 10.60 -13.74 -8.07
C VAL A 108 10.40 -12.61 -7.05
N PRO A 109 11.30 -11.63 -6.98
CA PRO A 109 11.14 -10.49 -6.08
C PRO A 109 9.79 -9.79 -6.28
N PRO A 110 9.12 -9.34 -5.20
CA PRO A 110 7.87 -8.59 -5.29
C PRO A 110 8.01 -7.33 -6.15
N ARG A 111 6.99 -7.04 -6.95
CA ARG A 111 6.94 -5.82 -7.75
C ARG A 111 6.05 -4.80 -7.07
N ILE A 112 6.62 -3.64 -6.74
CA ILE A 112 5.94 -2.55 -6.05
C ILE A 112 5.72 -1.40 -7.02
N ARG A 113 4.53 -0.79 -6.95
CA ARG A 113 4.21 0.49 -7.60
C ARG A 113 3.50 1.38 -6.60
N ILE A 114 3.95 2.63 -6.52
CA ILE A 114 3.39 3.66 -5.64
C ILE A 114 2.81 4.74 -6.54
N SER A 115 1.61 5.23 -6.21
CA SER A 115 0.92 6.32 -6.92
C SER A 115 1.74 7.61 -6.95
N ALA A 116 1.38 8.52 -7.84
CA ALA A 116 2.13 9.78 -8.02
C ALA A 116 2.16 10.63 -6.73
N ASP A 117 1.06 10.64 -5.99
CA ASP A 117 0.89 11.35 -4.73
C ASP A 117 1.44 10.60 -3.51
N GLY A 118 1.87 9.33 -3.68
CA GLY A 118 2.40 8.50 -2.60
C GLY A 118 1.36 8.02 -1.59
N GLN A 119 0.05 8.05 -1.89
CA GLN A 119 -1.01 7.66 -0.97
C GLN A 119 -1.53 6.24 -1.21
N MET A 120 -1.31 5.69 -2.40
CA MET A 120 -1.71 4.33 -2.76
C MET A 120 -0.52 3.55 -3.33
N ALA A 121 -0.52 2.25 -3.10
CA ALA A 121 0.45 1.35 -3.70
C ALA A 121 -0.20 0.00 -4.02
N TYR A 122 0.41 -0.73 -4.96
CA TYR A 122 0.14 -2.15 -5.11
C TYR A 122 1.44 -2.96 -5.10
N VAL A 123 1.32 -4.20 -4.62
CA VAL A 123 2.41 -5.16 -4.58
C VAL A 123 1.95 -6.43 -5.30
N VAL A 124 2.69 -6.82 -6.34
CA VAL A 124 2.46 -8.08 -7.08
C VAL A 124 3.46 -9.11 -6.61
N VAL A 125 2.96 -10.28 -6.25
CA VAL A 125 3.72 -11.37 -5.64
C VAL A 125 3.44 -12.67 -6.38
N GLN A 126 4.47 -13.50 -6.50
CA GLN A 126 4.34 -14.90 -6.90
C GLN A 126 5.10 -15.78 -5.92
N LYS A 127 4.38 -16.71 -5.26
CA LYS A 127 4.95 -17.58 -4.23
C LYS A 127 4.83 -19.05 -4.57
N ARG A 128 5.82 -19.79 -4.07
CA ARG A 128 5.77 -21.24 -3.90
C ARG A 128 5.47 -21.56 -2.45
N VAL A 129 4.42 -22.32 -2.21
CA VAL A 129 4.03 -22.77 -0.88
C VAL A 129 4.05 -24.30 -0.86
N HIS A 130 4.83 -24.86 0.06
CA HIS A 130 4.81 -26.28 0.37
C HIS A 130 4.47 -26.44 1.83
N LEU A 131 3.46 -27.23 2.11
CA LEU A 131 3.02 -27.50 3.47
C LEU A 131 2.48 -28.94 3.60
N THR A 132 2.32 -29.39 4.83
CA THR A 132 1.48 -30.54 5.16
C THR A 132 0.36 -30.07 6.08
N ALA A 133 -0.85 -30.58 5.86
CA ALA A 133 -2.01 -30.32 6.70
C ALA A 133 -2.95 -31.53 6.68
N PRO A 134 -3.79 -31.72 7.72
CA PRO A 134 -4.82 -32.74 7.69
C PRO A 134 -5.92 -32.35 6.68
N ASP A 135 -6.37 -33.33 5.91
CA ASP A 135 -7.58 -33.19 5.09
C ASP A 135 -8.86 -33.30 5.95
N SER A 136 -10.03 -33.27 5.31
CA SER A 136 -11.33 -33.37 6.00
C SER A 136 -11.54 -34.70 6.75
N THR A 137 -10.73 -35.72 6.50
CA THR A 137 -10.74 -37.02 7.20
C THR A 137 -9.71 -37.11 8.32
N GLY A 138 -8.87 -36.07 8.48
CA GLY A 138 -7.77 -36.03 9.45
C GLY A 138 -6.46 -36.65 8.93
N VAL A 139 -6.42 -37.13 7.69
CA VAL A 139 -5.20 -37.69 7.10
C VAL A 139 -4.29 -36.55 6.63
N VAL A 140 -3.02 -36.59 7.10
CA VAL A 140 -2.03 -35.57 6.72
C VAL A 140 -1.65 -35.71 5.24
N GLN A 141 -1.88 -34.63 4.49
CA GLN A 141 -1.58 -34.56 3.06
C GLN A 141 -0.48 -33.50 2.82
N ALA A 142 0.37 -33.78 1.84
CA ALA A 142 1.32 -32.78 1.35
C ALA A 142 0.66 -31.94 0.26
N GLU A 143 0.75 -30.62 0.42
CA GLU A 143 0.28 -29.65 -0.56
C GLU A 143 1.45 -28.87 -1.16
N ARG A 144 1.44 -28.70 -2.50
CA ARG A 144 2.39 -27.88 -3.25
C ARG A 144 1.61 -26.97 -4.17
N THR A 145 1.66 -25.68 -3.88
CA THR A 145 0.83 -24.68 -4.56
C THR A 145 1.66 -23.47 -4.97
N ARG A 146 1.40 -22.97 -6.18
CA ARG A 146 1.85 -21.64 -6.61
C ARG A 146 0.71 -20.67 -6.44
N PHE A 147 0.98 -19.61 -5.70
CA PHE A 147 0.10 -18.47 -5.57
C PHE A 147 0.62 -17.28 -6.38
N ALA A 148 -0.31 -16.51 -6.92
CA ALA A 148 -0.04 -15.17 -7.39
C ALA A 148 -1.12 -14.24 -6.85
N TRP A 149 -0.71 -13.06 -6.37
CA TRP A 149 -1.66 -12.06 -5.91
C TRP A 149 -1.20 -10.64 -6.17
N LEU A 150 -2.18 -9.75 -6.18
CA LEU A 150 -2.01 -8.31 -6.15
C LEU A 150 -2.64 -7.79 -4.85
N SER A 151 -1.84 -7.19 -3.99
CA SER A 151 -2.32 -6.49 -2.81
C SER A 151 -2.34 -4.98 -3.06
N VAL A 152 -3.40 -4.30 -2.62
CA VAL A 152 -3.54 -2.85 -2.64
C VAL A 152 -3.32 -2.32 -1.24
N PHE A 153 -2.54 -1.26 -1.14
CA PHE A 153 -2.22 -0.56 0.10
C PHE A 153 -2.59 0.91 -0.01
N GLU A 154 -3.05 1.47 1.08
CA GLU A 154 -3.31 2.91 1.25
C GLU A 154 -2.60 3.43 2.48
N LYS A 155 -2.17 4.69 2.46
CA LYS A 155 -1.65 5.35 3.66
C LYS A 155 -2.79 5.81 4.55
N GLN A 156 -2.82 5.30 5.77
CA GLN A 156 -3.76 5.66 6.82
C GLN A 156 -2.97 6.15 8.04
N GLY A 157 -3.09 7.43 8.38
CA GLY A 157 -2.31 8.02 9.47
C GLY A 157 -0.79 8.01 9.21
N GLY A 158 -0.36 8.01 7.95
CA GLY A 158 1.06 7.95 7.56
C GLY A 158 1.63 6.53 7.43
N GLU A 159 0.88 5.50 7.79
CA GLU A 159 1.29 4.08 7.69
C GLU A 159 0.60 3.37 6.52
N TRP A 160 1.31 2.44 5.89
CA TRP A 160 0.75 1.60 4.85
C TRP A 160 -0.16 0.53 5.44
N ARG A 161 -1.42 0.48 4.97
CA ARG A 161 -2.42 -0.53 5.34
C ARG A 161 -2.93 -1.23 4.09
N MET A 162 -2.95 -2.56 4.12
CA MET A 162 -3.53 -3.36 3.04
C MET A 162 -5.05 -3.28 3.10
N THR A 163 -5.66 -2.77 2.03
CA THR A 163 -7.12 -2.57 1.90
C THR A 163 -7.77 -3.60 1.00
N ALA A 164 -7.02 -4.18 0.05
CA ALA A 164 -7.54 -5.22 -0.81
C ALA A 164 -6.46 -6.22 -1.23
N ILE A 165 -6.91 -7.44 -1.56
CA ILE A 165 -6.10 -8.49 -2.16
C ILE A 165 -6.91 -9.24 -3.20
N ALA A 166 -6.33 -9.44 -4.39
CA ALA A 166 -6.83 -10.33 -5.41
C ALA A 166 -5.84 -11.47 -5.61
N SER A 167 -6.27 -12.72 -5.43
CA SER A 167 -5.40 -13.88 -5.47
C SER A 167 -5.88 -14.98 -6.41
N THR A 168 -4.94 -15.71 -6.96
CA THR A 168 -5.15 -16.94 -7.72
C THR A 168 -4.10 -17.97 -7.32
N ASP A 169 -4.44 -19.23 -7.53
CA ASP A 169 -3.56 -20.35 -7.21
C ASP A 169 -3.63 -21.44 -8.29
N ARG A 170 -2.62 -22.26 -8.32
CA ARG A 170 -2.57 -23.51 -9.09
C ARG A 170 -1.62 -24.53 -8.44
N PRO A 171 -1.76 -25.82 -8.70
CA PRO A 171 -0.76 -26.81 -8.27
C PRO A 171 0.64 -26.43 -8.75
N ASP A 172 1.64 -26.62 -7.88
CA ASP A 172 3.07 -26.50 -8.23
C ASP A 172 3.55 -27.88 -8.70
N THR A 173 3.15 -28.24 -9.93
CA THR A 173 3.62 -29.47 -10.59
C THR A 173 5.03 -29.25 -11.14
N PRO A 174 5.90 -30.28 -11.12
CA PRO A 174 7.24 -30.25 -11.73
C PRO A 174 7.22 -29.83 -13.20
#